data_68730c0749ddec0b7a8280f19ced275e
#
_entry.id   68730c0749ddec0b7a8280f19ced275e
#
_cell.length_a   1.000
_cell.length_b   1.000
_cell.length_c   1.000
_cell.angle_alpha   90.00
_cell.angle_beta   90.00
_cell.angle_gamma   90.00
#
_symmetry.space_group_name_H-M   'P 1'
#
loop_
_entity.id
_entity.type
_entity.pdbx_description
1 polymer ?
#
loop_
_entity_poly.entity_id
_entity_poly.type
_entity_poly.pdbx_seq_one_letter_code
_entity_poly.pdbx_strand_id
1 'polypeptide(L)'
;LELYETLAAQGEAEAQFQLGLMYEQGLGTDVDGQMAQRYYEQAAEQQSPQALDALGTLHLKGEGVIQNFKESLRLFQQAAEQGYPRAQHNLGIAYADGKGTFRDPVKAHMWFNLAAANGYAEAAASRERLAASMAQSEIARAQDNAMKCADQDFVGC
;
A
#
# COMPACT_ATOMS: atom_id res chain seq x y z
N LEU A 1 15.08 13.60 -15.45
CA LEU A 1 13.74 13.63 -16.01
C LEU A 1 13.71 13.01 -17.40
N GLU A 2 14.38 13.58 -18.42
CA GLU A 2 14.36 13.13 -19.83
C GLU A 2 14.63 11.64 -20.02
N LEU A 3 15.56 11.04 -19.28
CA LEU A 3 15.84 9.61 -19.36
C LEU A 3 14.61 8.79 -18.94
N TYR A 4 13.98 9.14 -17.82
CA TYR A 4 12.78 8.44 -17.34
C TYR A 4 11.59 8.65 -18.28
N GLU A 5 11.44 9.84 -18.86
CA GLU A 5 10.40 10.10 -19.89
C GLU A 5 10.58 9.19 -21.11
N THR A 6 11.82 9.01 -21.57
CA THR A 6 12.12 8.11 -22.69
C THR A 6 11.80 6.66 -22.35
N LEU A 7 12.23 6.17 -21.18
CA LEU A 7 11.98 4.79 -20.74
C LEU A 7 10.48 4.54 -20.46
N ALA A 8 9.82 5.50 -19.83
CA ALA A 8 8.38 5.41 -19.58
C ALA A 8 7.55 5.37 -20.87
N ALA A 9 7.96 6.13 -21.89
CA ALA A 9 7.34 6.07 -23.22
C ALA A 9 7.56 4.72 -23.92
N GLN A 10 8.60 3.98 -23.56
CA GLN A 10 8.85 2.61 -23.99
C GLN A 10 8.05 1.57 -23.19
N GLY A 11 7.30 2.00 -22.17
CA GLY A 11 6.47 1.15 -21.36
C GLY A 11 7.15 0.57 -20.12
N GLU A 12 8.34 1.03 -19.74
CA GLU A 12 9.06 0.55 -18.57
C GLU A 12 8.35 0.97 -17.27
N ALA A 13 7.76 0.00 -16.56
CA ALA A 13 6.96 0.25 -15.35
C ALA A 13 7.73 0.98 -14.24
N GLU A 14 9.01 0.63 -14.05
CA GLU A 14 9.86 1.30 -13.06
C GLU A 14 10.09 2.77 -13.43
N ALA A 15 10.32 3.07 -14.71
CA ALA A 15 10.48 4.46 -15.18
C ALA A 15 9.18 5.27 -15.01
N GLN A 16 8.03 4.66 -15.27
CA GLN A 16 6.72 5.27 -15.04
C GLN A 16 6.52 5.56 -13.54
N PHE A 17 6.84 4.61 -12.66
CA PHE A 17 6.78 4.83 -11.22
C PHE A 17 7.71 5.96 -10.76
N GLN A 18 8.96 5.99 -11.24
CA GLN A 18 9.92 7.05 -10.90
C GLN A 18 9.45 8.43 -11.38
N LEU A 19 8.86 8.54 -12.57
CA LEU A 19 8.23 9.78 -13.03
C LEU A 19 7.07 10.21 -12.13
N GLY A 20 6.23 9.27 -11.71
CA GLY A 20 5.18 9.54 -10.74
C GLY A 20 5.73 10.19 -9.46
N LEU A 21 6.80 9.62 -8.89
CA LEU A 21 7.49 10.19 -7.73
C LEU A 21 8.08 11.58 -7.99
N MET A 22 8.68 11.79 -9.16
CA MET A 22 9.27 13.08 -9.53
C MET A 22 8.20 14.17 -9.59
N TYR A 23 7.04 13.90 -10.19
CA TYR A 23 5.92 14.84 -10.23
C TYR A 23 5.23 15.03 -8.88
N GLU A 24 5.14 13.98 -8.05
CA GLU A 24 4.57 14.08 -6.70
C GLU A 24 5.43 14.97 -5.79
N GLN A 25 6.75 14.87 -5.89
CA GLN A 25 7.70 15.53 -5.00
C GLN A 25 8.36 16.80 -5.60
N GLY A 26 8.12 17.09 -6.87
CA GLY A 26 8.76 18.21 -7.56
C GLY A 26 10.26 18.00 -7.81
N LEU A 27 10.68 16.77 -8.09
CA LEU A 27 12.09 16.42 -8.29
C LEU A 27 12.50 16.65 -9.75
N GLY A 28 13.09 17.82 -10.01
CA GLY A 28 13.51 18.23 -11.35
C GLY A 28 12.36 18.72 -12.25
N THR A 29 11.18 18.91 -11.67
CA THR A 29 9.97 19.45 -12.28
C THR A 29 9.14 20.17 -11.22
N ASP A 30 8.08 20.86 -11.59
CA ASP A 30 7.08 21.35 -10.63
C ASP A 30 6.25 20.19 -10.09
N VAL A 31 5.74 20.36 -8.86
CA VAL A 31 4.78 19.40 -8.27
C VAL A 31 3.50 19.39 -9.09
N ASP A 32 3.13 18.20 -9.58
CA ASP A 32 1.89 17.97 -10.34
C ASP A 32 1.26 16.63 -9.96
N GLY A 33 0.25 16.69 -9.10
CA GLY A 33 -0.47 15.49 -8.62
C GLY A 33 -1.23 14.74 -9.71
N GLN A 34 -1.68 15.44 -10.77
CA GLN A 34 -2.36 14.79 -11.90
C GLN A 34 -1.36 14.02 -12.77
N MET A 35 -0.19 14.59 -13.01
CA MET A 35 0.87 13.88 -13.72
C MET A 35 1.40 12.70 -12.89
N ALA A 36 1.56 12.87 -11.58
CA ALA A 36 1.94 11.78 -10.68
C ALA A 36 0.92 10.63 -10.76
N GLN A 37 -0.38 10.94 -10.63
CA GLN A 37 -1.45 9.94 -10.77
C GLN A 37 -1.35 9.19 -12.10
N ARG A 38 -1.25 9.91 -13.21
CA ARG A 38 -1.18 9.31 -14.55
C ARG A 38 -0.04 8.31 -14.72
N TYR A 39 1.16 8.67 -14.23
CA TYR A 39 2.32 7.78 -14.31
C TYR A 39 2.21 6.59 -13.35
N TYR A 40 1.66 6.79 -12.16
CA TYR A 40 1.38 5.67 -11.26
C TYR A 40 0.32 4.72 -11.83
N GLU A 41 -0.72 5.25 -12.50
CA GLU A 41 -1.73 4.42 -13.19
C GLU A 41 -1.09 3.54 -14.26
N GLN A 42 -0.23 4.10 -15.11
CA GLN A 42 0.49 3.34 -16.15
C GLN A 42 1.35 2.22 -15.56
N ALA A 43 2.08 2.49 -14.49
CA ALA A 43 2.88 1.48 -13.80
C ALA A 43 1.99 0.45 -13.05
N ALA A 44 0.87 0.87 -12.49
CA ALA A 44 -0.09 0.01 -11.81
C ALA A 44 -0.82 -0.94 -12.76
N GLU A 45 -1.09 -0.53 -14.00
CA GLU A 45 -1.60 -1.41 -15.06
C GLU A 45 -0.68 -2.60 -15.34
N GLN A 46 0.62 -2.41 -15.13
CA GLN A 46 1.64 -3.45 -15.21
C GLN A 46 1.87 -4.19 -13.88
N GLN A 47 0.95 -4.02 -12.90
CA GLN A 47 1.00 -4.64 -11.59
C GLN A 47 2.24 -4.26 -10.74
N SER A 48 2.84 -3.09 -10.97
CA SER A 48 3.92 -2.58 -10.11
C SER A 48 3.40 -2.37 -8.68
N PRO A 49 3.88 -3.11 -7.67
CA PRO A 49 3.37 -2.99 -6.30
C PRO A 49 3.71 -1.63 -5.68
N GLN A 50 4.83 -1.03 -6.08
CA GLN A 50 5.21 0.32 -5.66
C GLN A 50 4.22 1.36 -6.17
N ALA A 51 3.83 1.26 -7.44
CA ALA A 51 2.88 2.18 -8.07
C ALA A 51 1.45 2.00 -7.52
N LEU A 52 1.03 0.76 -7.30
CA LEU A 52 -0.26 0.45 -6.66
C LEU A 52 -0.35 1.07 -5.26
N ASP A 53 0.71 0.95 -4.46
CA ASP A 53 0.75 1.53 -3.11
C ASP A 53 0.82 3.07 -3.15
N ALA A 54 1.60 3.65 -4.05
CA ALA A 54 1.66 5.11 -4.22
C ALA A 54 0.30 5.68 -4.66
N LEU A 55 -0.34 5.08 -5.66
CA LEU A 55 -1.67 5.47 -6.12
C LEU A 55 -2.73 5.31 -5.01
N GLY A 56 -2.66 4.23 -4.24
CA GLY A 56 -3.48 4.03 -3.05
C GLY A 56 -3.32 5.14 -2.02
N THR A 57 -2.10 5.61 -1.82
CA THR A 57 -1.77 6.73 -0.94
C THR A 57 -2.33 8.07 -1.45
N LEU A 58 -2.25 8.33 -2.75
CA LEU A 58 -2.87 9.52 -3.36
C LEU A 58 -4.39 9.55 -3.10
N HIS A 59 -5.07 8.42 -3.34
CA HIS A 59 -6.51 8.31 -3.07
C HIS A 59 -6.87 8.38 -1.58
N LEU A 60 -6.00 7.91 -0.70
CA LEU A 60 -6.18 8.01 0.74
C LEU A 60 -6.14 9.46 1.23
N LYS A 61 -5.20 10.24 0.70
CA LYS A 61 -4.98 11.63 1.11
C LYS A 61 -5.85 12.64 0.35
N GLY A 62 -6.18 12.35 -0.90
CA GLY A 62 -6.82 13.29 -1.82
C GLY A 62 -5.85 14.37 -2.32
N GLU A 63 -4.57 14.07 -2.38
CA GLU A 63 -3.52 14.98 -2.87
C GLU A 63 -3.44 14.94 -4.40
N GLY A 64 -3.94 16.00 -5.05
CA GLY A 64 -3.99 16.09 -6.51
C GLY A 64 -5.06 15.22 -7.19
N VAL A 65 -5.75 14.38 -6.43
CA VAL A 65 -6.83 13.50 -6.89
C VAL A 65 -8.02 13.57 -5.94
N ILE A 66 -9.19 13.11 -6.38
CA ILE A 66 -10.36 13.00 -5.48
C ILE A 66 -10.09 11.88 -4.46
N GLN A 67 -10.22 12.21 -3.17
CA GLN A 67 -10.10 11.24 -2.09
C GLN A 67 -11.11 10.09 -2.27
N ASN A 68 -10.62 8.86 -2.24
CA ASN A 68 -11.44 7.65 -2.38
C ASN A 68 -10.87 6.50 -1.55
N PHE A 69 -11.42 6.31 -0.35
CA PHE A 69 -10.97 5.28 0.58
C PHE A 69 -11.19 3.85 0.06
N LYS A 70 -12.25 3.61 -0.72
CA LYS A 70 -12.49 2.27 -1.30
C LYS A 70 -11.47 1.93 -2.36
N GLU A 71 -11.14 2.89 -3.22
CA GLU A 71 -10.11 2.70 -4.24
C GLU A 71 -8.72 2.55 -3.60
N SER A 72 -8.42 3.37 -2.60
CA SER A 72 -7.18 3.23 -1.82
C SER A 72 -7.04 1.83 -1.22
N LEU A 73 -8.09 1.31 -0.57
CA LEU A 73 -8.11 -0.03 0.01
C LEU A 73 -7.84 -1.11 -1.05
N ARG A 74 -8.52 -1.02 -2.21
CA ARG A 74 -8.36 -1.96 -3.32
C ARG A 74 -6.92 -2.00 -3.84
N LEU A 75 -6.31 -0.84 -4.00
CA LEU A 75 -4.93 -0.70 -4.48
C LEU A 75 -3.91 -1.24 -3.47
N PHE A 76 -4.09 -0.93 -2.17
CA PHE A 76 -3.27 -1.51 -1.11
C PHE A 76 -3.41 -3.04 -1.04
N GLN A 77 -4.63 -3.57 -1.22
CA GLN A 77 -4.85 -5.02 -1.26
C GLN A 77 -4.06 -5.67 -2.39
N GLN A 78 -4.13 -5.13 -3.60
CA GLN A 78 -3.40 -5.66 -4.75
C GLN A 78 -1.87 -5.66 -4.54
N ALA A 79 -1.32 -4.59 -3.96
CA ALA A 79 0.11 -4.54 -3.66
C ALA A 79 0.51 -5.45 -2.49
N ALA A 80 -0.34 -5.54 -1.46
CA ALA A 80 -0.12 -6.40 -0.29
C ALA A 80 -0.12 -7.89 -0.65
N GLU A 81 -0.99 -8.32 -1.56
CA GLU A 81 -1.05 -9.68 -2.08
C GLU A 81 0.19 -10.07 -2.90
N GLN A 82 0.95 -9.10 -3.39
CA GLN A 82 2.26 -9.31 -4.00
C GLN A 82 3.42 -9.34 -2.97
N GLY A 83 3.10 -9.28 -1.68
CA GLY A 83 4.10 -9.27 -0.61
C GLY A 83 4.77 -7.92 -0.39
N TYR A 84 4.25 -6.81 -0.94
CA TYR A 84 4.85 -5.49 -0.77
C TYR A 84 4.64 -4.96 0.66
N PRO A 85 5.72 -4.83 1.47
CA PRO A 85 5.56 -4.65 2.92
C PRO A 85 4.89 -3.34 3.32
N ARG A 86 5.16 -2.24 2.59
CA ARG A 86 4.53 -0.94 2.85
C ARG A 86 3.03 -0.98 2.61
N ALA A 87 2.60 -1.63 1.53
CA ALA A 87 1.18 -1.80 1.25
C ALA A 87 0.48 -2.70 2.28
N GLN A 88 1.15 -3.76 2.75
CA GLN A 88 0.64 -4.59 3.84
C GLN A 88 0.42 -3.76 5.11
N HIS A 89 1.35 -2.87 5.45
CA HIS A 89 1.20 -1.94 6.57
C HIS A 89 0.05 -0.96 6.35
N ASN A 90 -0.04 -0.33 5.17
CA ASN A 90 -1.13 0.59 4.82
C ASN A 90 -2.50 -0.08 4.85
N LEU A 91 -2.58 -1.33 4.40
CA LEU A 91 -3.79 -2.15 4.50
C LEU A 91 -4.17 -2.43 5.96
N GLY A 92 -3.19 -2.71 6.80
CA GLY A 92 -3.37 -2.83 8.25
C GLY A 92 -3.96 -1.57 8.87
N ILE A 93 -3.46 -0.39 8.50
CA ILE A 93 -4.02 0.91 8.94
C ILE A 93 -5.47 1.06 8.46
N ALA A 94 -5.75 0.73 7.20
CA ALA A 94 -7.11 0.84 6.65
C ALA A 94 -8.12 0.00 7.44
N TYR A 95 -7.76 -1.22 7.82
CA TYR A 95 -8.60 -2.07 8.67
C TYR A 95 -8.66 -1.58 10.13
N ALA A 96 -7.58 -1.05 10.69
CA ALA A 96 -7.57 -0.50 12.04
C ALA A 96 -8.48 0.73 12.19
N ASP A 97 -8.50 1.58 11.17
CA ASP A 97 -9.25 2.84 11.17
C ASP A 97 -10.64 2.71 10.53
N GLY A 98 -10.91 1.64 9.79
CA GLY A 98 -12.15 1.47 9.02
C GLY A 98 -12.23 2.38 7.79
N LYS A 99 -11.09 2.63 7.12
CA LYS A 99 -11.01 3.45 5.90
C LYS A 99 -11.27 2.60 4.66
N GLY A 100 -12.39 2.85 4.00
CA GLY A 100 -12.81 2.08 2.81
C GLY A 100 -13.45 0.73 3.13
N THR A 101 -13.47 0.33 4.39
CA THR A 101 -14.04 -0.91 4.91
C THR A 101 -14.53 -0.72 6.34
N PHE A 102 -15.15 -1.74 6.94
CA PHE A 102 -15.39 -1.76 8.37
C PHE A 102 -14.09 -1.96 9.16
N ARG A 103 -14.04 -1.40 10.36
CA ARG A 103 -12.93 -1.62 11.28
C ARG A 103 -12.83 -3.11 11.65
N ASP A 104 -11.65 -3.67 11.45
CA ASP A 104 -11.34 -5.06 11.79
C ASP A 104 -9.94 -5.16 12.43
N PRO A 105 -9.85 -5.10 13.77
CA PRO A 105 -8.56 -5.15 14.46
C PRO A 105 -7.80 -6.46 14.27
N VAL A 106 -8.51 -7.58 14.05
CA VAL A 106 -7.87 -8.88 13.80
C VAL A 106 -7.17 -8.89 12.44
N LYS A 107 -7.84 -8.42 11.40
CA LYS A 107 -7.23 -8.24 10.07
C LYS A 107 -6.09 -7.21 10.10
N ALA A 108 -6.29 -6.10 10.80
CA ALA A 108 -5.26 -5.08 10.94
C ALA A 108 -3.98 -5.64 11.60
N HIS A 109 -4.12 -6.36 12.71
CA HIS A 109 -3.00 -6.99 13.40
C HIS A 109 -2.30 -8.04 12.51
N MET A 110 -3.08 -8.85 11.79
CA MET A 110 -2.57 -9.82 10.83
C MET A 110 -1.68 -9.15 9.77
N TRP A 111 -2.17 -8.08 9.12
CA TRP A 111 -1.42 -7.37 8.08
C TRP A 111 -0.18 -6.65 8.63
N PHE A 112 -0.25 -6.06 9.84
CA PHE A 112 0.93 -5.51 10.50
C PHE A 112 1.97 -6.58 10.80
N ASN A 113 1.55 -7.78 11.19
CA ASN A 113 2.45 -8.90 11.44
C ASN A 113 3.17 -9.35 10.17
N LEU A 114 2.44 -9.47 9.05
CA LEU A 114 3.01 -9.81 7.74
C LEU A 114 3.97 -8.72 7.24
N ALA A 115 3.59 -7.45 7.35
CA ALA A 115 4.46 -6.33 6.96
C ALA A 115 5.77 -6.31 7.76
N ALA A 116 5.70 -6.54 9.08
CA ALA A 116 6.88 -6.62 9.94
C ALA A 116 7.78 -7.81 9.56
N ALA A 117 7.19 -8.98 9.30
CA ALA A 117 7.92 -10.17 8.87
C ALA A 117 8.60 -9.96 7.50
N ASN A 118 7.99 -9.15 6.63
CA ASN A 118 8.53 -8.79 5.31
C ASN A 118 9.47 -7.57 5.33
N GLY A 119 9.88 -7.10 6.52
CA GLY A 119 10.93 -6.11 6.69
C GLY A 119 10.48 -4.65 6.83
N TYR A 120 9.18 -4.38 6.98
CA TYR A 120 8.70 -3.02 7.24
C TYR A 120 8.76 -2.69 8.74
N ALA A 121 9.79 -1.96 9.13
CA ALA A 121 10.14 -1.74 10.54
C ALA A 121 9.02 -1.08 11.38
N GLU A 122 8.25 -0.15 10.80
CA GLU A 122 7.18 0.57 11.49
C GLU A 122 5.97 -0.33 11.82
N ALA A 123 5.81 -1.44 11.11
CA ALA A 123 4.66 -2.32 11.27
C ALA A 123 4.63 -3.02 12.63
N ALA A 124 5.79 -3.35 13.20
CA ALA A 124 5.87 -3.96 14.53
C ALA A 124 5.31 -3.00 15.60
N ALA A 125 5.68 -1.73 15.57
CA ALA A 125 5.18 -0.71 16.48
C ALA A 125 3.66 -0.47 16.31
N SER A 126 3.18 -0.47 15.07
CA SER A 126 1.74 -0.36 14.78
C SER A 126 0.95 -1.54 15.30
N ARG A 127 1.48 -2.76 15.14
CA ARG A 127 0.92 -3.98 15.69
C ARG A 127 0.82 -3.94 17.23
N GLU A 128 1.88 -3.53 17.90
CA GLU A 128 1.92 -3.45 19.37
C GLU A 128 0.93 -2.41 19.91
N ARG A 129 0.85 -1.24 19.28
CA ARG A 129 -0.14 -0.21 19.66
C ARG A 129 -1.57 -0.72 19.51
N LEU A 130 -1.88 -1.43 18.43
CA LEU A 130 -3.20 -2.01 18.21
C LEU A 130 -3.49 -3.12 19.22
N ALA A 131 -2.53 -4.01 19.48
CA ALA A 131 -2.66 -5.13 20.40
C ALA A 131 -2.97 -4.69 21.84
N ALA A 132 -2.56 -3.50 22.26
CA ALA A 132 -2.86 -2.95 23.59
C ALA A 132 -4.37 -2.80 23.84
N SER A 133 -5.19 -2.70 22.79
CA SER A 133 -6.66 -2.60 22.87
C SER A 133 -7.39 -3.90 22.48
N MET A 134 -6.67 -4.98 22.17
CA MET A 134 -7.24 -6.25 21.70
C MET A 134 -7.26 -7.28 22.82
N ALA A 135 -8.25 -8.19 22.78
CA ALA A 135 -8.26 -9.36 23.64
C ALA A 135 -7.19 -10.38 23.20
N GLN A 136 -6.67 -11.18 24.16
CA GLN A 136 -5.66 -12.20 23.85
C GLN A 136 -6.15 -13.23 22.79
N SER A 137 -7.42 -13.57 22.80
CA SER A 137 -8.03 -14.46 21.81
C SER A 137 -8.05 -13.84 20.41
N GLU A 138 -8.22 -12.53 20.30
CA GLU A 138 -8.16 -11.81 19.01
C GLU A 138 -6.72 -11.76 18.48
N ILE A 139 -5.75 -11.50 19.35
CA ILE A 139 -4.32 -11.52 19.00
C ILE A 139 -3.91 -12.91 18.52
N ALA A 140 -4.30 -13.98 19.24
CA ALA A 140 -3.99 -15.35 18.84
C ALA A 140 -4.59 -15.70 17.48
N ARG A 141 -5.85 -15.29 17.23
CA ARG A 141 -6.51 -15.48 15.93
C ARG A 141 -5.81 -14.70 14.82
N ALA A 142 -5.38 -13.47 15.08
CA ALA A 142 -4.64 -12.68 14.11
C ALA A 142 -3.28 -13.30 13.75
N GLN A 143 -2.58 -13.86 14.74
CA GLN A 143 -1.31 -14.56 14.52
C GLN A 143 -1.50 -15.85 13.70
N ASP A 144 -2.54 -16.62 13.98
CA ASP A 144 -2.88 -17.82 13.21
C ASP A 144 -3.27 -17.48 11.76
N ASN A 145 -4.06 -16.42 11.58
CA ASN A 145 -4.41 -15.92 10.26
C ASN A 145 -3.19 -15.43 9.48
N ALA A 146 -2.21 -14.79 10.14
CA ALA A 146 -0.98 -14.34 9.49
C ALA A 146 -0.14 -15.53 8.97
N MET A 147 -0.04 -16.60 9.74
CA MET A 147 0.66 -17.82 9.28
C MET A 147 -0.04 -18.43 8.07
N LYS A 148 -1.36 -18.59 8.12
CA LYS A 148 -2.15 -19.12 7.00
C LYS A 148 -2.05 -18.25 5.74
N CYS A 149 -2.07 -16.93 5.93
CA CYS A 149 -1.95 -15.97 4.84
C CYS A 149 -0.56 -16.04 4.18
N ALA A 150 0.51 -16.16 4.96
CA ALA A 150 1.85 -16.35 4.44
C ALA A 150 2.00 -17.67 3.65
N ASP A 151 1.38 -18.75 4.12
CA ASP A 151 1.35 -20.04 3.42
C ASP A 151 0.60 -19.99 2.08
N GLN A 152 -0.26 -19.00 1.88
CA GLN A 152 -1.04 -18.75 0.65
C GLN A 152 -0.41 -17.67 -0.24
N ASP A 153 0.84 -17.31 -0.02
CA ASP A 153 1.50 -16.20 -0.73
C ASP A 153 0.69 -14.89 -0.69
N PHE A 154 0.03 -14.63 0.44
CA PHE A 154 -0.78 -13.44 0.75
C PHE A 154 -2.07 -13.28 -0.07
N VAL A 155 -2.44 -14.24 -0.90
CA VAL A 155 -3.63 -14.15 -1.76
C VAL A 155 -4.88 -14.52 -0.99
N GLY A 156 -5.90 -13.67 -1.06
CA GLY A 156 -7.21 -13.94 -0.48
C GLY A 156 -7.30 -13.76 1.04
N CYS A 157 -6.31 -13.10 1.64
CA CYS A 157 -6.33 -12.79 3.07
C CYS A 157 -7.16 -11.54 3.39
#